data_cf21c90651b60b02b745a48703b88ae9
#
_entry.id   cf21c90651b60b02b745a48703b88ae9
#
_cell.length_a   1.000
_cell.length_b   1.000
_cell.length_c   1.000
_cell.angle_alpha   90.00
_cell.angle_beta   90.00
_cell.angle_gamma   90.00
#
_symmetry.space_group_name_H-M   'P 1'
#
loop_
_entity.id
_entity.type
_entity.pdbx_description
1 polymer ?
#
loop_
_entity_poly.entity_id
_entity_poly.type
_entity_poly.pdbx_seq_one_letter_code
_entity_poly.pdbx_strand_id
1 'polypeptide(L)'
;MKKNLLFVSTLMSLALSAQTIYVASDAKDGGDGSKAKPFAKIQQGLDKAMPGDTVELAPGVYYERVKFPRSGEYQKPIRLNGPRTAIIDGVVKFDQKWKKIPAYGPNAWHTKVPAIFFPSTVRNPGCGLVIAKDGLIIQLFEKRVKDKKSKKNDKRTTWYAPELMTKGIGKSGMKFIKALAMYRKKQSDVVVAFGDGRDVSKENMEFAPPIPSITINGVDRCVVSGITIRHSYKAVDIQNSVGSVVEECRVLRSDRGVELGSGSDRCTVRFCEISMDSIFRCTPGIPGSWDAWTGHKRGGYWDRIAVNIINSKGGHHIHDNYLHNHWGGVQDVGDNPNLNVHHNRIDEIEDDGLEPTGNEKNCQWHHNYVTRSRCGFRIKNILTGPMYAYGNVFFGNREDFRNFRQTKATAFVYHNTSCTIAAINNNKVITPPGVPNYHFFNNIFVCDKLYGGTNALNWTDSGNTYFCRTKSDLWQQTIDKAKSFGFKSASKFFDHANHGVKDFAKGDFSIAENSPARNAGADLSKYNLPGIEEFSSRDAGAVPYGKPMFGTFRSKSAVKCPPAGSFPK
;
A
#
# COMPACT_ATOMS: atom_id res chain seq x y z
N MET A 1 -38.72 -33.51 -59.83
CA MET A 1 -37.32 -33.17 -59.44
C MET A 1 -37.31 -31.75 -58.85
N LYS A 2 -37.30 -31.62 -57.56
CA LYS A 2 -37.17 -30.30 -56.82
C LYS A 2 -35.71 -30.11 -56.55
N LYS A 3 -35.07 -29.09 -57.13
CA LYS A 3 -33.70 -28.64 -56.79
C LYS A 3 -33.72 -27.80 -55.51
N ASN A 4 -33.17 -28.34 -54.45
CA ASN A 4 -32.90 -27.57 -53.24
C ASN A 4 -31.62 -26.73 -53.46
N LEU A 5 -31.76 -25.41 -53.50
CA LEU A 5 -30.65 -24.47 -53.50
C LEU A 5 -30.22 -24.28 -52.04
N LEU A 6 -29.03 -24.79 -51.68
CA LEU A 6 -28.40 -24.55 -50.39
C LEU A 6 -27.71 -23.17 -50.44
N PHE A 7 -28.27 -22.18 -49.73
CA PHE A 7 -27.61 -20.90 -49.51
C PHE A 7 -26.60 -21.07 -48.34
N VAL A 8 -25.33 -21.19 -48.67
CA VAL A 8 -24.24 -21.10 -47.68
C VAL A 8 -23.93 -19.63 -47.48
N SER A 9 -24.45 -19.04 -46.42
CA SER A 9 -24.07 -17.71 -46.00
C SER A 9 -22.71 -17.79 -45.30
N THR A 10 -21.65 -17.46 -46.01
CA THR A 10 -20.31 -17.28 -45.43
C THR A 10 -20.32 -15.98 -44.61
N LEU A 11 -20.52 -16.09 -43.32
CA LEU A 11 -20.24 -14.99 -42.40
C LEU A 11 -18.72 -14.79 -42.38
N MET A 12 -18.25 -13.87 -43.19
CA MET A 12 -16.90 -13.30 -43.06
C MET A 12 -16.86 -12.51 -41.76
N SER A 13 -16.41 -13.10 -40.68
CA SER A 13 -16.01 -12.38 -39.49
C SER A 13 -14.80 -11.52 -39.87
N LEU A 14 -15.03 -10.26 -40.18
CA LEU A 14 -13.96 -9.26 -40.19
C LEU A 14 -13.32 -9.25 -38.80
N ALA A 15 -12.18 -9.91 -38.67
CA ALA A 15 -11.32 -9.75 -37.52
C ALA A 15 -10.83 -8.30 -37.54
N LEU A 16 -11.53 -7.41 -36.85
CA LEU A 16 -11.02 -6.06 -36.62
C LEU A 16 -9.65 -6.20 -35.93
N SER A 17 -8.62 -5.76 -36.65
CA SER A 17 -7.27 -5.68 -36.07
C SER A 17 -7.28 -4.66 -34.94
N ALA A 18 -6.54 -4.93 -33.85
CA ALA A 18 -6.35 -4.00 -32.76
C ALA A 18 -5.89 -2.63 -33.26
N GLN A 19 -6.56 -1.58 -32.84
CA GLN A 19 -6.26 -0.21 -33.25
C GLN A 19 -5.58 0.56 -32.14
N THR A 20 -4.77 1.57 -32.52
CA THR A 20 -4.27 2.57 -31.60
C THR A 20 -5.04 3.86 -31.79
N ILE A 21 -5.65 4.33 -30.71
CA ILE A 21 -6.44 5.56 -30.64
C ILE A 21 -5.60 6.60 -29.89
N TYR A 22 -5.27 7.70 -30.55
CA TYR A 22 -4.37 8.72 -30.00
C TYR A 22 -5.13 9.82 -29.28
N VAL A 23 -4.56 10.24 -28.13
CA VAL A 23 -5.07 11.33 -27.30
C VAL A 23 -3.91 12.27 -26.96
N ALA A 24 -4.12 13.57 -27.09
CA ALA A 24 -3.15 14.59 -26.68
C ALA A 24 -3.84 15.74 -25.92
N SER A 25 -3.26 16.14 -24.79
CA SER A 25 -3.86 17.17 -23.91
C SER A 25 -3.91 18.58 -24.52
N ASP A 26 -3.15 18.81 -25.57
CA ASP A 26 -3.07 20.07 -26.37
C ASP A 26 -3.80 19.94 -27.72
N ALA A 27 -4.44 18.81 -28.00
CA ALA A 27 -5.22 18.64 -29.21
C ALA A 27 -6.44 19.57 -29.25
N LYS A 28 -6.82 19.99 -30.45
CA LYS A 28 -8.05 20.75 -30.66
C LYS A 28 -9.27 19.84 -30.59
N ASP A 29 -10.41 20.41 -30.21
CA ASP A 29 -11.68 19.69 -30.25
C ASP A 29 -12.01 19.24 -31.70
N GLY A 30 -12.73 18.11 -31.82
CA GLY A 30 -13.10 17.55 -33.13
C GLY A 30 -12.06 16.60 -33.73
N GLY A 31 -11.09 16.12 -32.94
CA GLY A 31 -10.22 15.01 -33.32
C GLY A 31 -11.00 13.71 -33.59
N ASP A 32 -10.43 12.81 -34.40
CA ASP A 32 -11.01 11.51 -34.74
C ASP A 32 -10.29 10.33 -34.04
N GLY A 33 -9.25 10.62 -33.26
CA GLY A 33 -8.41 9.65 -32.57
C GLY A 33 -7.31 9.02 -33.45
N SER A 34 -7.14 9.50 -34.67
CA SER A 34 -5.95 9.16 -35.48
C SER A 34 -4.72 9.89 -34.94
N LYS A 35 -3.52 9.42 -35.31
CA LYS A 35 -2.27 10.06 -34.91
C LYS A 35 -2.17 11.52 -35.43
N ALA A 36 -2.76 11.80 -36.59
CA ALA A 36 -2.76 13.14 -37.18
C ALA A 36 -3.81 14.07 -36.55
N LYS A 37 -4.89 13.49 -36.01
CA LYS A 37 -5.99 14.22 -35.36
C LYS A 37 -6.39 13.55 -34.04
N PRO A 38 -5.52 13.59 -33.01
CA PRO A 38 -5.79 12.95 -31.74
C PRO A 38 -7.01 13.56 -31.04
N PHE A 39 -7.65 12.79 -30.18
CA PHE A 39 -8.67 13.32 -29.30
C PHE A 39 -8.06 14.27 -28.25
N ALA A 40 -8.80 15.29 -27.85
CA ALA A 40 -8.41 16.21 -26.78
C ALA A 40 -8.65 15.60 -25.37
N LYS A 41 -9.51 14.58 -25.27
CA LYS A 41 -9.93 13.98 -23.99
C LYS A 41 -9.67 12.48 -23.98
N ILE A 42 -9.15 11.98 -22.84
CA ILE A 42 -8.92 10.55 -22.64
C ILE A 42 -10.24 9.78 -22.75
N GLN A 43 -11.32 10.31 -22.16
CA GLN A 43 -12.61 9.63 -22.19
C GLN A 43 -13.11 9.41 -23.63
N GLN A 44 -12.89 10.34 -24.56
CA GLN A 44 -13.25 10.14 -25.98
C GLN A 44 -12.53 8.92 -26.59
N GLY A 45 -11.24 8.76 -26.26
CA GLY A 45 -10.47 7.59 -26.68
C GLY A 45 -11.02 6.29 -26.10
N LEU A 46 -11.32 6.27 -24.80
CA LEU A 46 -11.88 5.08 -24.13
C LEU A 46 -13.29 4.75 -24.65
N ASP A 47 -14.12 5.75 -24.96
CA ASP A 47 -15.47 5.54 -25.49
C ASP A 47 -15.43 4.93 -26.89
N LYS A 48 -14.40 5.24 -27.67
CA LYS A 48 -14.18 4.67 -29.02
C LYS A 48 -13.56 3.26 -28.98
N ALA A 49 -12.71 2.98 -27.99
CA ALA A 49 -11.91 1.74 -27.94
C ALA A 49 -12.77 0.49 -27.83
N MET A 50 -12.43 -0.55 -28.59
CA MET A 50 -13.02 -1.88 -28.60
C MET A 50 -12.03 -2.90 -28.02
N PRO A 51 -12.46 -4.14 -27.70
CA PRO A 51 -11.55 -5.19 -27.22
C PRO A 51 -10.33 -5.38 -28.13
N GLY A 52 -9.15 -5.28 -27.55
CA GLY A 52 -7.85 -5.32 -28.23
C GLY A 52 -7.24 -3.95 -28.52
N ASP A 53 -8.03 -2.87 -28.48
CA ASP A 53 -7.54 -1.54 -28.82
C ASP A 53 -6.69 -0.93 -27.68
N THR A 54 -5.81 -0.01 -28.07
CA THR A 54 -4.99 0.80 -27.17
C THR A 54 -5.32 2.27 -27.34
N VAL A 55 -5.69 2.93 -26.24
CA VAL A 55 -5.75 4.39 -26.13
C VAL A 55 -4.37 4.88 -25.72
N GLU A 56 -3.66 5.52 -26.63
CA GLU A 56 -2.29 5.99 -26.45
C GLU A 56 -2.26 7.49 -26.12
N LEU A 57 -1.74 7.81 -24.94
CA LEU A 57 -1.63 9.19 -24.48
C LEU A 57 -0.30 9.81 -24.91
N ALA A 58 -0.35 10.98 -25.51
CA ALA A 58 0.83 11.81 -25.70
C ALA A 58 1.34 12.40 -24.37
N PRO A 59 2.64 12.78 -24.27
CA PRO A 59 3.12 13.56 -23.14
C PRO A 59 2.26 14.79 -22.88
N GLY A 60 1.95 15.07 -21.61
CA GLY A 60 1.12 16.21 -21.23
C GLY A 60 0.37 16.00 -19.93
N VAL A 61 -0.38 17.02 -19.48
CA VAL A 61 -1.18 16.95 -18.24
C VAL A 61 -2.66 16.95 -18.59
N TYR A 62 -3.34 15.89 -18.15
CA TYR A 62 -4.76 15.66 -18.36
C TYR A 62 -5.51 15.87 -17.03
N TYR A 63 -6.31 16.91 -16.94
CA TYR A 63 -7.16 17.19 -15.77
C TYR A 63 -8.51 16.49 -15.91
N GLU A 64 -8.46 15.17 -16.02
CA GLU A 64 -9.64 14.34 -16.28
C GLU A 64 -9.82 13.27 -15.21
N ARG A 65 -11.05 12.79 -15.11
CA ARG A 65 -11.42 11.54 -14.44
C ARG A 65 -12.07 10.66 -15.46
N VAL A 66 -11.55 9.45 -15.60
CA VAL A 66 -11.93 8.57 -16.68
C VAL A 66 -12.50 7.26 -16.17
N LYS A 67 -13.40 6.69 -16.96
CA LYS A 67 -14.03 5.42 -16.68
C LYS A 67 -13.93 4.54 -17.94
N PHE A 68 -13.52 3.30 -17.74
CA PHE A 68 -13.61 2.31 -18.83
C PHE A 68 -15.08 1.99 -19.09
N PRO A 69 -15.59 2.20 -20.32
CA PRO A 69 -17.01 2.05 -20.61
C PRO A 69 -17.43 0.61 -20.94
N ARG A 70 -16.48 -0.27 -21.25
CA ARG A 70 -16.71 -1.67 -21.63
C ARG A 70 -15.55 -2.57 -21.29
N SER A 71 -15.80 -3.88 -21.31
CA SER A 71 -14.80 -4.92 -21.07
C SER A 71 -13.89 -5.13 -22.28
N GLY A 72 -12.64 -5.50 -22.02
CA GLY A 72 -11.83 -6.24 -22.97
C GLY A 72 -12.24 -7.71 -23.04
N GLU A 73 -11.59 -8.46 -23.92
CA GLU A 73 -11.75 -9.91 -24.08
C GLU A 73 -10.49 -10.68 -23.67
N TYR A 74 -10.58 -11.97 -23.56
CA TYR A 74 -9.41 -12.81 -23.31
C TYR A 74 -8.37 -12.59 -24.42
N GLN A 75 -7.12 -12.28 -24.03
CA GLN A 75 -6.01 -11.88 -24.92
C GLN A 75 -6.25 -10.58 -25.73
N LYS A 76 -7.38 -9.92 -25.58
CA LYS A 76 -7.71 -8.64 -26.22
C LYS A 76 -8.19 -7.60 -25.17
N PRO A 77 -7.36 -7.23 -24.21
CA PRO A 77 -7.73 -6.20 -23.24
C PRO A 77 -7.89 -4.85 -23.92
N ILE A 78 -8.71 -3.97 -23.33
CA ILE A 78 -8.69 -2.54 -23.68
C ILE A 78 -7.58 -1.89 -22.85
N ARG A 79 -6.67 -1.17 -23.51
CA ARG A 79 -5.51 -0.54 -22.86
C ARG A 79 -5.60 0.98 -22.84
N LEU A 80 -5.35 1.57 -21.70
CA LEU A 80 -4.98 2.98 -21.55
C LEU A 80 -3.48 3.02 -21.32
N ASN A 81 -2.73 3.52 -22.28
CA ASN A 81 -1.28 3.48 -22.29
C ASN A 81 -0.69 4.87 -22.53
N GLY A 82 0.57 5.07 -22.14
CA GLY A 82 1.33 6.27 -22.44
C GLY A 82 2.66 6.30 -21.70
N PRO A 83 3.55 7.23 -22.03
CA PRO A 83 4.79 7.41 -21.29
C PRO A 83 4.53 8.02 -19.90
N ARG A 84 5.48 7.91 -18.98
CA ARG A 84 5.39 8.54 -17.64
C ARG A 84 5.24 10.06 -17.66
N THR A 85 5.50 10.69 -18.79
CA THR A 85 5.26 12.12 -19.04
C THR A 85 3.80 12.43 -19.44
N ALA A 86 2.97 11.41 -19.69
CA ALA A 86 1.51 11.54 -19.76
C ALA A 86 0.97 11.46 -18.32
N ILE A 87 0.44 12.58 -17.82
CA ILE A 87 0.08 12.75 -16.42
C ILE A 87 -1.42 12.96 -16.29
N ILE A 88 -2.11 12.04 -15.64
CA ILE A 88 -3.50 12.27 -15.18
C ILE A 88 -3.43 12.95 -13.81
N ASP A 89 -3.92 14.18 -13.74
CA ASP A 89 -3.92 14.98 -12.52
C ASP A 89 -5.32 15.10 -11.93
N GLY A 90 -5.49 14.62 -10.72
CA GLY A 90 -6.76 14.64 -10.00
C GLY A 90 -7.21 16.03 -9.51
N VAL A 91 -6.46 17.09 -9.77
CA VAL A 91 -6.80 18.44 -9.37
C VAL A 91 -8.00 18.96 -10.15
N VAL A 92 -8.86 19.72 -9.47
CA VAL A 92 -9.95 20.50 -10.08
C VAL A 92 -9.59 21.98 -10.02
N LYS A 93 -9.58 22.63 -11.15
CA LYS A 93 -9.35 24.08 -11.26
C LYS A 93 -10.67 24.82 -11.04
N PHE A 94 -10.66 25.82 -10.16
CA PHE A 94 -11.80 26.71 -9.90
C PHE A 94 -11.32 28.05 -9.36
N ASP A 95 -12.17 29.10 -9.44
CA ASP A 95 -11.87 30.41 -8.87
C ASP A 95 -11.91 30.36 -7.34
N GLN A 96 -10.78 30.70 -6.71
CA GLN A 96 -10.61 30.66 -5.26
C GLN A 96 -10.70 32.07 -4.68
N LYS A 97 -11.76 32.32 -3.93
CA LYS A 97 -11.98 33.62 -3.25
C LYS A 97 -11.82 33.42 -1.74
N TRP A 98 -10.60 33.60 -1.26
CA TRP A 98 -10.26 33.39 0.13
C TRP A 98 -10.76 34.51 1.04
N LYS A 99 -11.36 34.13 2.17
CA LYS A 99 -11.81 35.06 3.23
C LYS A 99 -11.38 34.50 4.58
N LYS A 100 -10.97 35.37 5.50
CA LYS A 100 -10.67 34.97 6.91
C LYS A 100 -11.93 34.46 7.58
N ILE A 101 -11.75 33.46 8.47
CA ILE A 101 -12.81 32.90 9.28
C ILE A 101 -12.35 32.74 10.74
N PRO A 102 -12.37 33.84 11.54
CA PRO A 102 -11.81 33.85 12.90
C PRO A 102 -12.39 32.81 13.84
N ALA A 103 -13.63 32.39 13.63
CA ALA A 103 -14.28 31.33 14.41
C ALA A 103 -13.53 29.98 14.38
N TYR A 104 -12.60 29.78 13.45
CA TYR A 104 -11.74 28.59 13.32
C TYR A 104 -10.27 28.88 13.66
N GLY A 105 -9.97 30.02 14.22
CA GLY A 105 -8.64 30.45 14.62
C GLY A 105 -8.10 31.63 13.82
N PRO A 106 -7.04 32.31 14.32
CA PRO A 106 -6.53 33.56 13.75
C PRO A 106 -5.96 33.38 12.33
N ASN A 107 -5.50 32.17 12.00
CA ASN A 107 -4.88 31.85 10.72
C ASN A 107 -5.79 31.02 9.80
N ALA A 108 -7.08 30.96 10.12
CA ALA A 108 -8.03 30.17 9.33
C ALA A 108 -8.64 31.01 8.20
N TRP A 109 -8.69 30.40 7.03
CA TRP A 109 -9.27 30.98 5.82
C TRP A 109 -10.25 30.00 5.18
N HIS A 110 -11.24 30.48 4.47
CA HIS A 110 -12.17 29.64 3.74
C HIS A 110 -12.40 30.14 2.30
N THR A 111 -12.73 29.19 1.42
CA THR A 111 -13.16 29.46 0.04
C THR A 111 -14.29 28.51 -0.34
N LYS A 112 -15.18 28.95 -1.24
CA LYS A 112 -16.18 28.07 -1.84
C LYS A 112 -15.52 27.05 -2.73
N VAL A 113 -16.06 25.83 -2.76
CA VAL A 113 -15.58 24.75 -3.63
C VAL A 113 -16.74 24.16 -4.44
N PRO A 114 -16.47 23.63 -5.65
CA PRO A 114 -17.47 22.98 -6.49
C PRO A 114 -18.15 21.79 -5.82
N ALA A 115 -19.38 21.48 -6.24
CA ALA A 115 -20.18 20.38 -5.69
C ALA A 115 -19.50 19.01 -5.79
N ILE A 116 -18.60 18.81 -6.74
CA ILE A 116 -17.81 17.59 -6.92
C ILE A 116 -17.00 17.19 -5.68
N PHE A 117 -16.72 18.12 -4.76
CA PHE A 117 -16.05 17.86 -3.49
C PHE A 117 -16.97 17.21 -2.44
N PHE A 118 -18.27 17.10 -2.70
CA PHE A 118 -19.26 16.55 -1.79
C PHE A 118 -20.06 15.40 -2.40
N PRO A 119 -19.43 14.37 -2.95
CA PRO A 119 -20.15 13.28 -3.59
C PRO A 119 -21.06 12.57 -2.56
N SER A 120 -22.30 12.31 -2.94
CA SER A 120 -23.31 11.65 -2.09
C SER A 120 -22.95 10.20 -1.75
N THR A 121 -22.11 9.57 -2.55
CA THR A 121 -21.74 8.16 -2.47
C THR A 121 -20.60 7.84 -1.50
N VAL A 122 -19.86 8.84 -1.02
CA VAL A 122 -18.72 8.62 -0.14
C VAL A 122 -19.15 8.66 1.31
N ARG A 123 -19.20 7.48 1.94
CA ARG A 123 -19.57 7.33 3.37
C ARG A 123 -18.57 8.01 4.33
N ASN A 124 -17.36 8.23 3.89
CA ASN A 124 -16.30 8.85 4.68
C ASN A 124 -15.65 9.97 3.86
N PRO A 125 -16.24 11.15 3.85
CA PRO A 125 -15.82 12.24 2.98
C PRO A 125 -14.51 12.94 3.38
N GLY A 126 -13.73 12.36 4.29
CA GLY A 126 -12.44 12.86 4.74
C GLY A 126 -11.26 12.58 3.78
N CYS A 127 -11.51 12.47 2.48
CA CYS A 127 -10.50 11.87 1.59
C CYS A 127 -10.10 12.77 0.40
N GLY A 128 -10.52 14.02 0.37
CA GLY A 128 -9.99 15.00 -0.59
C GLY A 128 -8.60 15.47 -0.17
N LEU A 129 -7.85 16.01 -1.12
CA LEU A 129 -6.52 16.57 -0.90
C LEU A 129 -6.52 18.05 -1.17
N VAL A 130 -5.79 18.78 -0.36
CA VAL A 130 -5.43 20.19 -0.60
C VAL A 130 -3.91 20.23 -0.71
N ILE A 131 -3.40 20.84 -1.76
CA ILE A 131 -1.97 20.89 -2.07
C ILE A 131 -1.56 22.36 -2.03
N ALA A 132 -0.64 22.70 -1.13
CA ALA A 132 -0.05 24.03 -1.05
C ALA A 132 1.03 24.24 -2.12
N LYS A 133 1.37 25.50 -2.38
CA LYS A 133 2.37 25.89 -3.38
C LYS A 133 3.73 25.22 -3.19
N ASP A 134 4.14 24.98 -1.95
CA ASP A 134 5.39 24.29 -1.61
C ASP A 134 5.30 22.75 -1.73
N GLY A 135 4.19 22.23 -2.26
CA GLY A 135 3.94 20.81 -2.42
C GLY A 135 3.44 20.11 -1.17
N LEU A 136 3.22 20.82 -0.07
CA LEU A 136 2.63 20.25 1.14
C LEU A 136 1.22 19.74 0.84
N ILE A 137 0.99 18.47 1.09
CA ILE A 137 -0.33 17.84 0.92
C ILE A 137 -1.06 17.84 2.26
N ILE A 138 -2.28 18.31 2.25
CA ILE A 138 -3.15 18.43 3.41
C ILE A 138 -4.37 17.56 3.15
N GLN A 139 -4.67 16.65 4.07
CA GLN A 139 -5.90 15.86 3.95
C GLN A 139 -7.11 16.72 4.28
N LEU A 140 -8.14 16.59 3.48
CA LEU A 140 -9.40 17.30 3.65
C LEU A 140 -10.35 16.49 4.54
N PHE A 141 -10.78 17.06 5.65
CA PHE A 141 -11.68 16.44 6.63
C PHE A 141 -13.10 16.97 6.52
N GLU A 142 -14.08 16.12 6.79
CA GLU A 142 -15.44 16.57 7.07
C GLU A 142 -15.57 17.01 8.53
N LYS A 143 -16.24 18.13 8.77
CA LYS A 143 -16.72 18.50 10.09
C LYS A 143 -17.74 17.47 10.56
N ARG A 144 -17.34 16.48 11.35
CA ARG A 144 -18.29 15.60 12.02
C ARG A 144 -18.96 16.36 13.16
N VAL A 145 -20.27 16.50 13.11
CA VAL A 145 -21.07 16.88 14.28
C VAL A 145 -21.02 15.70 15.25
N LYS A 146 -20.63 15.93 16.50
CA LYS A 146 -20.68 14.90 17.54
C LYS A 146 -22.06 14.24 17.51
N ASP A 147 -22.10 12.97 17.12
CA ASP A 147 -23.28 12.16 17.38
C ASP A 147 -23.32 11.93 18.90
N LYS A 148 -24.34 12.50 19.57
CA LYS A 148 -24.53 12.36 21.02
C LYS A 148 -24.73 10.90 21.47
N LYS A 149 -24.86 9.96 20.54
CA LYS A 149 -25.08 8.52 20.78
C LYS A 149 -23.80 7.66 20.70
N SER A 150 -22.63 8.22 20.36
CA SER A 150 -21.41 7.41 20.33
C SER A 150 -20.97 7.08 21.76
N LYS A 151 -20.98 5.79 22.09
CA LYS A 151 -20.59 5.26 23.40
C LYS A 151 -19.22 5.78 23.85
N LYS A 152 -19.15 6.14 25.10
CA LYS A 152 -18.09 6.83 25.86
C LYS A 152 -16.66 6.29 25.75
N ASN A 153 -16.35 5.25 24.98
CA ASN A 153 -15.08 4.53 25.03
C ASN A 153 -14.30 4.45 23.70
N ASP A 154 -14.73 5.12 22.65
CA ASP A 154 -13.93 5.17 21.43
C ASP A 154 -12.92 6.33 21.49
N LYS A 155 -11.78 6.08 22.12
CA LYS A 155 -10.65 7.03 22.21
C LYS A 155 -10.10 7.43 20.83
N ARG A 156 -10.57 6.82 19.74
CA ARG A 156 -10.13 7.07 18.35
C ARG A 156 -10.89 8.20 17.65
N THR A 157 -11.98 8.68 18.24
CA THR A 157 -12.90 9.62 17.59
C THR A 157 -12.72 11.08 18.00
N THR A 158 -11.65 11.46 18.72
CA THR A 158 -11.61 12.73 19.44
C THR A 158 -10.76 13.84 18.83
N TRP A 159 -10.27 13.69 17.62
CA TRP A 159 -9.50 14.76 16.98
C TRP A 159 -10.31 15.41 15.85
N TYR A 160 -11.04 16.45 16.21
CA TYR A 160 -11.76 17.26 15.26
C TYR A 160 -10.83 18.33 14.67
N ALA A 161 -10.79 18.45 13.36
CA ALA A 161 -10.11 19.55 12.71
C ALA A 161 -10.50 20.93 13.29
N PRO A 162 -11.76 21.22 13.66
CA PRO A 162 -12.11 22.45 14.35
C PRO A 162 -11.41 22.69 15.66
N GLU A 163 -11.26 21.67 16.51
CA GLU A 163 -10.55 21.82 17.80
C GLU A 163 -9.04 22.06 17.59
N LEU A 164 -8.47 21.42 16.59
CA LEU A 164 -7.07 21.64 16.23
C LEU A 164 -6.84 23.03 15.67
N MET A 165 -7.74 23.51 14.82
CA MET A 165 -7.70 24.88 14.28
C MET A 165 -7.87 25.94 15.34
N THR A 166 -8.78 25.74 16.33
CA THR A 166 -9.06 26.71 17.38
C THR A 166 -8.02 26.71 18.50
N LYS A 167 -7.47 25.54 18.85
CA LYS A 167 -6.44 25.39 19.90
C LYS A 167 -5.03 25.70 19.43
N GLY A 168 -4.84 25.95 18.16
CA GLY A 168 -3.55 26.22 17.53
C GLY A 168 -2.79 24.94 17.15
N ILE A 169 -2.38 24.88 15.92
CA ILE A 169 -1.48 23.86 15.40
C ILE A 169 -0.12 24.05 16.09
N GLY A 170 0.39 23.02 16.74
CA GLY A 170 1.71 23.05 17.40
C GLY A 170 1.70 23.12 18.92
N LYS A 171 0.56 23.30 19.58
CA LYS A 171 0.44 23.14 21.03
C LYS A 171 0.10 21.70 21.39
N SER A 172 0.75 21.13 22.42
CA SER A 172 0.51 19.77 22.94
C SER A 172 0.88 18.59 22.01
N GLY A 173 2.15 18.43 21.69
CA GLY A 173 2.66 17.20 21.08
C GLY A 173 2.33 16.99 19.60
N MET A 174 1.77 17.99 18.92
CA MET A 174 1.47 17.96 17.49
C MET A 174 2.54 18.67 16.65
N LYS A 175 3.80 18.43 16.95
CA LYS A 175 4.96 19.03 16.26
C LYS A 175 4.98 18.77 14.74
N PHE A 176 4.20 17.81 14.28
CA PHE A 176 4.23 17.32 12.90
C PHE A 176 3.11 17.86 12.01
N ILE A 177 2.10 18.52 12.59
CA ILE A 177 1.00 19.05 11.80
C ILE A 177 1.36 20.45 11.31
N LYS A 178 1.69 20.55 10.03
CA LYS A 178 2.05 21.83 9.40
C LYS A 178 0.83 22.62 8.91
N ALA A 179 -0.26 21.93 8.59
CA ALA A 179 -1.48 22.56 8.11
C ALA A 179 -2.69 21.64 8.32
N LEU A 180 -3.87 22.24 8.38
CA LEU A 180 -5.16 21.55 8.44
C LEU A 180 -6.10 22.06 7.36
N ALA A 181 -6.88 21.15 6.77
CA ALA A 181 -7.97 21.50 5.87
C ALA A 181 -9.25 20.77 6.28
N MET A 182 -10.37 21.49 6.26
CA MET A 182 -11.67 20.93 6.61
C MET A 182 -12.74 21.45 5.66
N TYR A 183 -13.56 20.57 5.12
CA TYR A 183 -14.71 21.01 4.35
C TYR A 183 -16.00 21.05 5.18
N ARG A 184 -16.85 21.98 4.82
CA ARG A 184 -18.16 22.18 5.45
C ARG A 184 -19.24 22.00 4.39
N LYS A 185 -19.82 20.79 4.34
CA LYS A 185 -20.80 20.41 3.31
C LYS A 185 -21.97 21.37 3.18
N LYS A 186 -22.56 21.77 4.32
CA LYS A 186 -23.71 22.71 4.31
C LYS A 186 -23.36 24.10 3.75
N GLN A 187 -22.12 24.52 3.91
CA GLN A 187 -21.62 25.81 3.42
C GLN A 187 -21.00 25.72 2.03
N SER A 188 -20.80 24.53 1.50
CA SER A 188 -20.09 24.27 0.24
C SER A 188 -18.74 24.97 0.19
N ASP A 189 -17.95 24.86 1.27
CA ASP A 189 -16.64 25.49 1.38
C ASP A 189 -15.61 24.63 2.10
N VAL A 190 -14.36 25.02 1.94
CA VAL A 190 -13.20 24.45 2.62
C VAL A 190 -12.58 25.50 3.51
N VAL A 191 -12.25 25.12 4.75
CA VAL A 191 -11.46 25.91 5.69
C VAL A 191 -10.05 25.37 5.73
N VAL A 192 -9.04 26.22 5.56
CA VAL A 192 -7.62 25.86 5.62
C VAL A 192 -6.92 26.76 6.63
N ALA A 193 -6.00 26.18 7.41
CA ALA A 193 -5.12 26.90 8.31
C ALA A 193 -3.72 26.29 8.29
N PHE A 194 -2.68 27.12 8.21
CA PHE A 194 -1.28 26.72 8.34
C PHE A 194 -0.78 26.98 9.76
N GLY A 195 0.03 26.06 10.26
CA GLY A 195 0.63 26.15 11.60
C GLY A 195 1.70 27.21 11.74
N ASP A 196 2.33 27.60 10.66
CA ASP A 196 3.32 28.69 10.58
C ASP A 196 2.68 30.09 10.41
N GLY A 197 1.36 30.14 10.32
CA GLY A 197 0.62 31.42 10.22
C GLY A 197 0.63 32.06 8.84
N ARG A 198 1.16 31.40 7.81
CA ARG A 198 1.17 31.95 6.46
C ARG A 198 -0.24 32.29 5.96
N ASP A 199 -0.31 33.28 5.10
CA ASP A 199 -1.56 33.77 4.51
C ASP A 199 -1.99 32.85 3.36
N VAL A 200 -3.07 32.10 3.57
CA VAL A 200 -3.63 31.16 2.59
C VAL A 200 -4.04 31.85 1.29
N SER A 201 -4.44 33.14 1.34
CA SER A 201 -4.85 33.88 0.14
C SER A 201 -3.71 34.15 -0.85
N LYS A 202 -2.46 34.03 -0.38
CA LYS A 202 -1.25 34.18 -1.19
C LYS A 202 -0.67 32.85 -1.66
N GLU A 203 -1.25 31.74 -1.20
CA GLU A 203 -0.91 30.40 -1.63
C GLU A 203 -1.73 30.02 -2.86
N ASN A 204 -1.08 29.53 -3.89
CA ASN A 204 -1.78 28.97 -5.04
C ASN A 204 -2.17 27.51 -4.73
N MET A 205 -3.29 27.36 -4.00
CA MET A 205 -3.74 26.05 -3.53
C MET A 205 -4.35 25.25 -4.68
N GLU A 206 -4.07 23.96 -4.69
CA GLU A 206 -4.71 22.99 -5.58
C GLU A 206 -5.60 22.04 -4.77
N PHE A 207 -6.71 21.62 -5.35
CA PHE A 207 -7.71 20.80 -4.67
C PHE A 207 -8.05 19.58 -5.50
N ALA A 208 -7.94 18.41 -4.88
CA ALA A 208 -8.37 17.14 -5.46
C ALA A 208 -9.59 16.61 -4.69
N PRO A 209 -10.74 16.41 -5.34
CA PRO A 209 -11.94 15.88 -4.69
C PRO A 209 -11.77 14.39 -4.34
N PRO A 210 -12.60 13.86 -3.43
CA PRO A 210 -12.56 12.45 -3.01
C PRO A 210 -13.19 11.52 -4.07
N ILE A 211 -12.69 11.57 -5.28
CA ILE A 211 -13.16 10.78 -6.43
C ILE A 211 -11.95 10.11 -7.09
N PRO A 212 -12.07 8.86 -7.57
CA PRO A 212 -11.01 8.20 -8.31
C PRO A 212 -10.63 8.93 -9.59
N SER A 213 -9.34 8.87 -9.98
CA SER A 213 -8.89 9.37 -11.28
C SER A 213 -9.22 8.41 -12.41
N ILE A 214 -9.04 7.11 -12.20
CA ILE A 214 -9.40 6.07 -13.16
C ILE A 214 -10.33 5.08 -12.48
N THR A 215 -11.47 4.80 -13.10
CA THR A 215 -12.45 3.83 -12.62
C THR A 215 -12.59 2.67 -13.59
N ILE A 216 -12.44 1.45 -13.07
CA ILE A 216 -12.74 0.19 -13.73
C ILE A 216 -13.82 -0.49 -12.88
N ASN A 217 -15.07 -0.40 -13.30
CA ASN A 217 -16.19 -0.93 -12.51
C ASN A 217 -17.25 -1.58 -13.38
N GLY A 218 -17.49 -2.88 -13.13
CA GLY A 218 -18.42 -3.69 -13.92
C GLY A 218 -17.91 -4.02 -15.31
N VAL A 219 -16.62 -3.89 -15.55
CA VAL A 219 -15.96 -4.20 -16.83
C VAL A 219 -14.66 -4.96 -16.57
N ASP A 220 -14.32 -5.89 -17.45
CA ASP A 220 -13.23 -6.85 -17.29
C ASP A 220 -12.05 -6.54 -18.20
N ARG A 221 -10.88 -7.08 -17.87
CA ARG A 221 -9.70 -7.09 -18.74
C ARG A 221 -9.34 -5.72 -19.30
N CYS A 222 -9.34 -4.74 -18.43
CA CYS A 222 -8.86 -3.38 -18.70
C CYS A 222 -7.43 -3.25 -18.21
N VAL A 223 -6.59 -2.57 -18.96
CA VAL A 223 -5.17 -2.36 -18.62
C VAL A 223 -4.88 -0.88 -18.54
N VAL A 224 -4.24 -0.45 -17.44
CA VAL A 224 -3.67 0.90 -17.29
C VAL A 224 -2.16 0.73 -17.24
N SER A 225 -1.42 1.36 -18.17
CA SER A 225 0.01 1.10 -18.35
C SER A 225 0.83 2.36 -18.59
N GLY A 226 2.01 2.44 -17.98
CA GLY A 226 3.09 3.37 -18.31
C GLY A 226 2.93 4.83 -17.87
N ILE A 227 1.74 5.26 -17.50
CA ILE A 227 1.40 6.66 -17.22
C ILE A 227 1.71 7.10 -15.78
N THR A 228 1.74 8.41 -15.56
CA THR A 228 1.74 9.00 -14.22
C THR A 228 0.33 9.43 -13.81
N ILE A 229 -0.07 9.08 -12.59
CA ILE A 229 -1.32 9.53 -11.97
C ILE A 229 -0.96 10.24 -10.68
N ARG A 230 -1.50 11.42 -10.45
CA ARG A 230 -1.19 12.17 -9.23
C ARG A 230 -2.37 12.91 -8.65
N HIS A 231 -2.25 13.31 -7.37
CA HIS A 231 -3.25 14.11 -6.64
C HIS A 231 -4.64 13.49 -6.67
N SER A 232 -4.74 12.19 -6.40
CA SER A 232 -6.00 11.45 -6.47
C SER A 232 -6.44 10.96 -5.10
N TYR A 233 -7.74 10.83 -4.90
CA TYR A 233 -8.27 10.06 -3.77
C TYR A 233 -7.92 8.56 -3.92
N LYS A 234 -8.22 8.01 -5.08
CA LYS A 234 -7.72 6.71 -5.54
C LYS A 234 -7.16 6.93 -6.94
N ALA A 235 -5.93 6.55 -7.19
CA ALA A 235 -5.38 6.71 -8.52
C ALA A 235 -6.12 5.79 -9.50
N VAL A 236 -6.26 4.51 -9.14
CA VAL A 236 -7.06 3.53 -9.88
C VAL A 236 -8.00 2.80 -8.92
N ASP A 237 -9.28 2.78 -9.21
CA ASP A 237 -10.32 2.09 -8.45
C ASP A 237 -10.91 0.96 -9.29
N ILE A 238 -10.67 -0.29 -8.89
CA ILE A 238 -11.11 -1.50 -9.59
C ILE A 238 -12.19 -2.18 -8.76
N GLN A 239 -13.40 -2.26 -9.29
CA GLN A 239 -14.57 -2.85 -8.64
C GLN A 239 -15.29 -3.76 -9.63
N ASN A 240 -15.83 -4.91 -9.18
CA ASN A 240 -16.62 -5.81 -10.03
C ASN A 240 -15.93 -6.08 -11.39
N SER A 241 -14.65 -6.43 -11.37
CA SER A 241 -13.82 -6.56 -12.56
C SER A 241 -12.95 -7.80 -12.48
N VAL A 242 -12.85 -8.52 -13.57
CA VAL A 242 -12.05 -9.74 -13.68
C VAL A 242 -10.82 -9.49 -14.57
N GLY A 243 -9.64 -9.83 -14.06
CA GLY A 243 -8.40 -9.86 -14.83
C GLY A 243 -7.90 -8.50 -15.33
N SER A 244 -8.27 -7.41 -14.66
CA SER A 244 -7.74 -6.07 -14.99
C SER A 244 -6.33 -5.89 -14.42
N VAL A 245 -5.52 -5.06 -15.07
CA VAL A 245 -4.10 -4.88 -14.79
C VAL A 245 -3.74 -3.41 -14.65
N VAL A 246 -2.97 -3.07 -13.62
CA VAL A 246 -2.26 -1.79 -13.49
C VAL A 246 -0.77 -2.08 -13.51
N GLU A 247 -0.06 -1.57 -14.51
CA GLU A 247 1.35 -1.90 -14.70
C GLU A 247 2.20 -0.70 -15.13
N GLU A 248 3.46 -0.71 -14.70
CA GLU A 248 4.47 0.29 -15.07
C GLU A 248 4.08 1.76 -14.77
N CYS A 249 3.00 1.97 -14.02
CA CYS A 249 2.50 3.28 -13.67
C CYS A 249 3.32 3.94 -12.55
N ARG A 250 3.30 5.25 -12.56
CA ARG A 250 3.81 6.06 -11.46
C ARG A 250 2.65 6.76 -10.76
N VAL A 251 2.37 6.40 -9.51
CA VAL A 251 1.33 7.04 -8.71
C VAL A 251 1.96 7.91 -7.64
N LEU A 252 1.68 9.21 -7.70
CA LEU A 252 2.29 10.18 -6.82
C LEU A 252 1.24 10.98 -6.06
N ARG A 253 1.51 11.25 -4.78
CA ARG A 253 0.70 12.17 -3.97
C ARG A 253 -0.79 11.85 -4.03
N SER A 254 -1.12 10.56 -3.97
CA SER A 254 -2.50 10.07 -3.97
C SER A 254 -2.82 9.45 -2.63
N ASP A 255 -4.06 9.64 -2.15
CA ASP A 255 -4.50 9.10 -0.85
C ASP A 255 -4.43 7.58 -0.85
N ARG A 256 -4.94 6.95 -1.92
CA ARG A 256 -4.73 5.54 -2.23
C ARG A 256 -4.14 5.40 -3.63
N GLY A 257 -3.20 4.48 -3.77
CA GLY A 257 -2.65 4.18 -5.07
C GLY A 257 -3.65 3.37 -5.89
N VAL A 258 -3.66 2.07 -5.74
CA VAL A 258 -4.60 1.16 -6.42
C VAL A 258 -5.51 0.52 -5.37
N GLU A 259 -6.82 0.57 -5.60
CA GLU A 259 -7.79 -0.18 -4.81
C GLU A 259 -8.41 -1.31 -5.64
N LEU A 260 -8.30 -2.54 -5.12
CA LEU A 260 -8.97 -3.74 -5.61
C LEU A 260 -10.14 -4.02 -4.68
N GLY A 261 -11.31 -3.52 -5.05
CA GLY A 261 -12.49 -3.51 -4.17
C GLY A 261 -13.48 -4.64 -4.45
N SER A 262 -14.68 -4.47 -3.94
CA SER A 262 -15.73 -5.49 -3.99
C SER A 262 -15.96 -6.03 -5.39
N GLY A 263 -16.03 -7.36 -5.51
CA GLY A 263 -16.28 -8.06 -6.77
C GLY A 263 -15.11 -8.11 -7.73
N SER A 264 -13.98 -7.47 -7.44
CA SER A 264 -12.77 -7.64 -8.25
C SER A 264 -12.18 -9.05 -8.08
N ASP A 265 -11.64 -9.63 -9.14
CA ASP A 265 -11.20 -11.01 -9.24
C ASP A 265 -9.96 -11.12 -10.13
N ARG A 266 -8.92 -11.81 -9.67
CA ARG A 266 -7.70 -12.09 -10.44
C ARG A 266 -7.08 -10.86 -11.14
N CYS A 267 -7.11 -9.71 -10.49
CA CYS A 267 -6.46 -8.49 -10.98
C CYS A 267 -4.98 -8.46 -10.61
N THR A 268 -4.19 -7.69 -11.36
CA THR A 268 -2.75 -7.59 -11.16
C THR A 268 -2.31 -6.14 -10.99
N VAL A 269 -1.44 -5.88 -10.01
CA VAL A 269 -0.72 -4.60 -9.85
C VAL A 269 0.77 -4.92 -9.86
N ARG A 270 1.49 -4.41 -10.87
CA ARG A 270 2.91 -4.77 -11.04
C ARG A 270 3.75 -3.66 -11.65
N PHE A 271 5.05 -3.67 -11.35
CA PHE A 271 6.05 -2.75 -11.91
C PHE A 271 5.71 -1.26 -11.67
N CYS A 272 4.87 -0.98 -10.68
CA CYS A 272 4.43 0.37 -10.36
C CYS A 272 5.32 1.00 -9.29
N GLU A 273 5.52 2.31 -9.40
CA GLU A 273 6.02 3.15 -8.31
C GLU A 273 4.84 3.87 -7.67
N ILE A 274 4.61 3.68 -6.36
CA ILE A 274 3.51 4.32 -5.64
C ILE A 274 4.06 5.03 -4.42
N SER A 275 3.86 6.36 -4.35
CA SER A 275 4.40 7.19 -3.28
C SER A 275 3.50 8.39 -2.95
N MET A 276 3.45 8.74 -1.67
CA MET A 276 2.91 10.03 -1.22
C MET A 276 3.94 11.16 -1.29
N ASP A 277 5.19 10.83 -1.56
CA ASP A 277 6.36 11.68 -1.79
C ASP A 277 6.66 12.69 -0.67
N SER A 278 5.88 13.71 -0.43
CA SER A 278 6.34 14.83 0.40
C SER A 278 5.81 14.86 1.83
N ILE A 279 4.73 14.15 2.14
CA ILE A 279 4.06 14.28 3.45
C ILE A 279 4.92 13.67 4.57
N PHE A 280 5.51 12.51 4.31
CA PHE A 280 6.17 11.68 5.32
C PHE A 280 7.66 12.00 5.51
N ARG A 281 8.26 12.77 4.62
CA ARG A 281 9.62 13.31 4.81
C ARG A 281 9.70 14.41 5.88
N CYS A 282 8.60 14.76 6.48
CA CYS A 282 8.50 15.89 7.39
C CYS A 282 8.87 15.57 8.83
N THR A 283 9.21 14.33 9.14
CA THR A 283 9.60 13.97 10.50
C THR A 283 11.11 14.06 10.63
N PRO A 284 11.64 15.02 11.39
CA PRO A 284 13.03 14.96 11.80
C PRO A 284 13.17 13.75 12.71
N GLY A 285 13.85 12.73 12.25
CA GLY A 285 14.03 11.53 13.02
C GLY A 285 13.88 10.26 12.17
N ILE A 286 13.77 9.14 12.83
CA ILE A 286 13.75 7.82 12.20
C ILE A 286 12.40 7.62 11.50
N PRO A 287 12.35 7.43 10.16
CA PRO A 287 11.15 6.97 9.47
C PRO A 287 10.54 5.77 10.20
N GLY A 288 9.22 5.66 10.22
CA GLY A 288 8.55 4.59 10.95
C GLY A 288 8.62 4.70 12.48
N SER A 289 9.07 5.82 13.03
CA SER A 289 9.08 6.04 14.49
C SER A 289 7.65 6.13 15.05
N TRP A 290 7.48 5.73 16.31
CA TRP A 290 6.20 5.89 17.00
C TRP A 290 5.73 7.35 17.06
N ASP A 291 6.65 8.27 17.17
CA ASP A 291 6.33 9.70 17.25
C ASP A 291 5.79 10.23 15.93
N ALA A 292 6.39 9.84 14.82
CA ALA A 292 5.87 10.14 13.49
C ALA A 292 4.47 9.58 13.31
N TRP A 293 4.27 8.29 13.56
CA TRP A 293 2.97 7.63 13.50
C TRP A 293 1.92 8.31 14.38
N THR A 294 2.28 8.63 15.63
CA THR A 294 1.36 9.30 16.56
C THR A 294 1.01 10.70 16.09
N GLY A 295 1.96 11.45 15.57
CA GLY A 295 1.76 12.78 15.01
C GLY A 295 0.83 12.76 13.81
N HIS A 296 1.12 11.92 12.84
CA HIS A 296 0.30 11.78 11.62
C HIS A 296 -1.10 11.25 11.92
N LYS A 297 -1.24 10.24 12.78
CA LYS A 297 -2.55 9.70 13.16
C LYS A 297 -3.41 10.72 13.89
N ARG A 298 -2.84 11.54 14.74
CA ARG A 298 -3.53 12.65 15.41
C ARG A 298 -3.88 13.79 14.45
N GLY A 299 -3.06 14.00 13.43
CA GLY A 299 -3.32 14.93 12.33
C GLY A 299 -4.31 14.45 11.29
N GLY A 300 -4.78 13.21 11.42
CA GLY A 300 -5.73 12.62 10.48
C GLY A 300 -5.12 12.07 9.19
N TYR A 301 -3.81 11.95 9.11
CA TYR A 301 -3.09 11.35 7.99
C TYR A 301 -2.99 9.83 8.14
N TRP A 302 -4.10 9.16 8.29
CA TRP A 302 -4.12 7.73 8.56
C TRP A 302 -4.96 6.95 7.55
N ASP A 303 -4.68 5.63 7.46
CA ASP A 303 -5.35 4.67 6.57
C ASP A 303 -5.23 5.02 5.07
N ARG A 304 -4.07 5.58 4.67
CA ARG A 304 -3.68 5.79 3.28
C ARG A 304 -2.80 4.64 2.84
N ILE A 305 -3.21 3.94 1.82
CA ILE A 305 -2.59 2.67 1.45
C ILE A 305 -2.14 2.71 -0.01
N ALA A 306 -0.91 2.27 -0.28
CA ALA A 306 -0.39 2.24 -1.64
C ALA A 306 -1.16 1.24 -2.51
N VAL A 307 -1.36 0.00 -2.03
CA VAL A 307 -2.23 -0.99 -2.67
C VAL A 307 -3.20 -1.55 -1.65
N ASN A 308 -4.48 -1.33 -1.85
CA ASN A 308 -5.53 -1.67 -0.91
C ASN A 308 -6.50 -2.70 -1.51
N ILE A 309 -6.70 -3.81 -0.84
CA ILE A 309 -7.56 -4.92 -1.28
C ILE A 309 -8.70 -5.03 -0.29
N ILE A 310 -9.96 -4.93 -0.74
CA ILE A 310 -11.12 -4.87 0.17
C ILE A 310 -12.27 -5.72 -0.33
N ASN A 311 -12.60 -6.80 0.40
CA ASN A 311 -13.79 -7.63 0.16
C ASN A 311 -13.91 -8.02 -1.33
N SER A 312 -12.82 -8.45 -1.91
CA SER A 312 -12.72 -8.87 -3.31
C SER A 312 -13.12 -10.36 -3.47
N LYS A 313 -13.05 -10.87 -4.68
CA LYS A 313 -13.14 -12.31 -4.94
C LYS A 313 -11.78 -13.02 -4.82
N GLY A 314 -10.69 -12.25 -4.66
CA GLY A 314 -9.35 -12.77 -4.48
C GLY A 314 -8.60 -13.11 -5.76
N GLY A 315 -7.59 -13.98 -5.65
CA GLY A 315 -6.74 -14.38 -6.79
C GLY A 315 -5.86 -13.25 -7.33
N HIS A 316 -5.68 -12.18 -6.58
CA HIS A 316 -4.89 -11.03 -7.04
C HIS A 316 -3.40 -11.27 -6.95
N HIS A 317 -2.65 -10.69 -7.90
CA HIS A 317 -1.19 -10.68 -7.93
C HIS A 317 -0.67 -9.25 -7.75
N ILE A 318 0.07 -9.01 -6.66
CA ILE A 318 0.68 -7.73 -6.35
C ILE A 318 2.18 -7.93 -6.29
N HIS A 319 2.89 -7.56 -7.36
CA HIS A 319 4.29 -7.94 -7.44
C HIS A 319 5.19 -6.94 -8.18
N ASP A 320 6.49 -7.00 -7.88
CA ASP A 320 7.51 -6.17 -8.51
C ASP A 320 7.20 -4.66 -8.45
N ASN A 321 6.54 -4.20 -7.38
CA ASN A 321 6.24 -2.79 -7.16
C ASN A 321 7.26 -2.13 -6.23
N TYR A 322 7.44 -0.81 -6.39
CA TYR A 322 8.15 0.04 -5.45
C TYR A 322 7.14 0.94 -4.72
N LEU A 323 6.84 0.59 -3.46
CA LEU A 323 5.89 1.28 -2.61
C LEU A 323 6.66 2.03 -1.53
N HIS A 324 6.57 3.36 -1.49
CA HIS A 324 7.41 4.09 -0.55
C HIS A 324 6.80 5.43 -0.10
N ASN A 325 7.33 5.94 1.02
CA ASN A 325 6.87 7.21 1.60
C ASN A 325 5.35 7.27 1.68
N HIS A 326 4.73 6.22 2.21
CA HIS A 326 3.28 6.08 2.31
C HIS A 326 2.87 5.74 3.75
N TRP A 327 1.57 5.83 4.06
CA TRP A 327 1.09 5.39 5.38
C TRP A 327 1.13 3.87 5.51
N GLY A 328 0.57 3.14 4.58
CA GLY A 328 0.61 1.68 4.49
C GLY A 328 1.08 1.22 3.11
N GLY A 329 1.77 0.09 3.05
CA GLY A 329 2.23 -0.50 1.80
C GLY A 329 1.13 -1.29 1.10
N VAL A 330 1.02 -2.60 1.37
CA VAL A 330 -0.06 -3.46 0.88
C VAL A 330 -0.95 -3.84 2.04
N GLN A 331 -2.23 -3.50 1.96
CA GLN A 331 -3.24 -3.89 2.94
C GLN A 331 -4.30 -4.77 2.31
N ASP A 332 -4.61 -5.84 3.00
CA ASP A 332 -5.75 -6.71 2.73
C ASP A 332 -6.80 -6.57 3.84
N VAL A 333 -8.05 -6.33 3.49
CA VAL A 333 -9.15 -6.16 4.45
C VAL A 333 -10.38 -6.94 4.02
N GLY A 334 -10.82 -7.84 4.87
CA GLY A 334 -12.07 -8.58 4.66
C GLY A 334 -11.85 -9.97 4.09
N ASP A 335 -12.60 -10.34 3.07
CA ASP A 335 -12.55 -11.67 2.45
C ASP A 335 -11.88 -11.58 1.07
N ASN A 336 -10.62 -11.99 0.98
CA ASN A 336 -9.80 -11.89 -0.23
C ASN A 336 -8.91 -13.14 -0.37
N PRO A 337 -9.46 -14.29 -0.74
CA PRO A 337 -8.70 -15.54 -0.82
C PRO A 337 -7.69 -15.57 -1.97
N ASN A 338 -6.70 -16.46 -1.88
CA ASN A 338 -5.74 -16.76 -2.95
C ASN A 338 -4.93 -15.53 -3.41
N LEU A 339 -4.59 -14.63 -2.50
CA LEU A 339 -3.70 -13.50 -2.81
C LEU A 339 -2.26 -13.99 -3.01
N ASN A 340 -1.56 -13.34 -3.93
CA ASN A 340 -0.14 -13.54 -4.14
C ASN A 340 0.58 -12.18 -4.15
N VAL A 341 1.26 -11.87 -3.04
CA VAL A 341 1.94 -10.58 -2.82
C VAL A 341 3.43 -10.84 -2.72
N HIS A 342 4.19 -10.51 -3.78
CA HIS A 342 5.59 -10.92 -3.86
C HIS A 342 6.51 -9.96 -4.61
N HIS A 343 7.82 -10.06 -4.35
CA HIS A 343 8.88 -9.29 -5.02
C HIS A 343 8.64 -7.76 -4.97
N ASN A 344 7.85 -7.27 -4.01
CA ASN A 344 7.68 -5.85 -3.82
C ASN A 344 8.82 -5.29 -2.97
N ARG A 345 9.28 -4.11 -3.33
CA ARG A 345 10.10 -3.28 -2.47
C ARG A 345 9.21 -2.25 -1.77
N ILE A 346 9.23 -2.29 -0.45
CA ILE A 346 8.41 -1.44 0.41
C ILE A 346 9.33 -0.68 1.36
N ASP A 347 9.28 0.66 1.34
CA ASP A 347 10.27 1.47 2.01
C ASP A 347 9.65 2.73 2.65
N GLU A 348 10.12 3.10 3.84
CA GLU A 348 9.66 4.29 4.54
C GLU A 348 8.13 4.35 4.70
N ILE A 349 7.55 3.29 5.26
CA ILE A 349 6.11 3.21 5.56
C ILE A 349 5.85 3.60 7.01
N GLU A 350 4.92 4.54 7.22
CA GLU A 350 4.62 5.10 8.54
C GLU A 350 3.89 4.15 9.48
N ASP A 351 3.11 3.20 8.95
CA ASP A 351 2.44 2.17 9.76
C ASP A 351 2.91 0.77 9.32
N ASP A 352 2.19 0.08 8.50
CA ASP A 352 2.44 -1.33 8.21
C ASP A 352 2.91 -1.51 6.74
N GLY A 353 4.05 -2.18 6.52
CA GLY A 353 4.54 -2.47 5.18
C GLY A 353 3.65 -3.48 4.45
N LEU A 354 3.40 -4.61 5.11
CA LEU A 354 2.48 -5.65 4.67
C LEU A 354 1.45 -5.90 5.77
N GLU A 355 0.15 -5.81 5.45
CA GLU A 355 -0.93 -5.91 6.44
C GLU A 355 -2.03 -6.88 6.00
N PRO A 356 -1.84 -8.21 6.17
CA PRO A 356 -2.93 -9.17 6.06
C PRO A 356 -3.97 -8.94 7.16
N THR A 357 -5.25 -8.82 6.77
CA THR A 357 -6.34 -8.53 7.71
C THR A 357 -7.65 -9.16 7.26
N GLY A 358 -8.06 -10.25 7.85
CA GLY A 358 -9.37 -10.85 7.57
C GLY A 358 -9.27 -12.31 7.18
N ASN A 359 -9.84 -12.68 6.04
CA ASN A 359 -9.86 -14.05 5.56
C ASN A 359 -8.71 -14.30 4.59
N GLU A 360 -7.62 -14.87 5.10
CA GLU A 360 -6.36 -15.11 4.38
C GLU A 360 -6.29 -16.53 3.79
N LYS A 361 -7.42 -17.03 3.29
CA LYS A 361 -7.49 -18.41 2.77
C LYS A 361 -6.55 -18.58 1.58
N ASN A 362 -5.50 -19.38 1.77
CA ASN A 362 -4.46 -19.68 0.77
C ASN A 362 -3.75 -18.41 0.23
N CYS A 363 -3.53 -17.41 1.10
CA CYS A 363 -2.82 -16.19 0.74
C CYS A 363 -1.31 -16.35 0.96
N GLN A 364 -0.52 -15.88 0.01
CA GLN A 364 0.93 -15.96 0.00
C GLN A 364 1.56 -14.57 -0.03
N TRP A 365 2.42 -14.30 0.93
CA TRP A 365 3.17 -13.06 1.11
C TRP A 365 4.65 -13.40 1.11
N HIS A 366 5.32 -13.30 -0.04
CA HIS A 366 6.65 -13.86 -0.16
C HIS A 366 7.64 -13.03 -0.98
N HIS A 367 8.93 -13.20 -0.71
CA HIS A 367 10.02 -12.52 -1.43
C HIS A 367 9.84 -10.99 -1.49
N ASN A 368 9.20 -10.40 -0.48
CA ASN A 368 9.12 -8.94 -0.37
C ASN A 368 10.31 -8.42 0.43
N TYR A 369 10.75 -7.21 0.11
CA TYR A 369 11.77 -6.50 0.84
C TYR A 369 11.14 -5.27 1.50
N VAL A 370 11.01 -5.29 2.82
CA VAL A 370 10.37 -4.24 3.60
C VAL A 370 11.40 -3.57 4.50
N THR A 371 11.59 -2.28 4.34
CA THR A 371 12.62 -1.55 5.07
C THR A 371 12.13 -0.22 5.62
N ARG A 372 12.74 0.23 6.74
CA ARG A 372 12.51 1.52 7.37
C ARG A 372 11.03 1.85 7.63
N SER A 373 10.24 0.82 7.92
CA SER A 373 8.82 0.94 8.23
C SER A 373 8.60 0.80 9.74
N ARG A 374 7.46 1.28 10.22
CA ARG A 374 7.10 1.07 11.63
C ARG A 374 6.88 -0.42 11.91
N CYS A 375 6.17 -1.11 11.04
CA CYS A 375 5.99 -2.56 11.12
C CYS A 375 6.24 -3.20 9.76
N GLY A 376 7.06 -4.24 9.71
CA GLY A 376 7.35 -4.95 8.48
C GLY A 376 6.15 -5.78 8.01
N PHE A 377 5.59 -6.59 8.90
CA PHE A 377 4.50 -7.52 8.61
C PHE A 377 3.51 -7.55 9.78
N ARG A 378 2.30 -7.09 9.55
CA ARG A 378 1.27 -7.02 10.59
C ARG A 378 0.13 -7.98 10.34
N ILE A 379 0.05 -9.01 11.14
CA ILE A 379 -1.04 -9.98 11.13
C ILE A 379 -2.21 -9.43 11.98
N LYS A 380 -3.38 -9.27 11.37
CA LYS A 380 -4.52 -8.62 12.04
C LYS A 380 -5.83 -9.35 11.78
N ASN A 381 -6.38 -9.96 12.81
CA ASN A 381 -7.69 -10.63 12.78
C ASN A 381 -7.85 -11.68 11.66
N ILE A 382 -6.87 -12.52 11.42
CA ILE A 382 -7.01 -13.60 10.44
C ILE A 382 -8.03 -14.61 10.96
N LEU A 383 -9.15 -14.73 10.28
CA LEU A 383 -10.27 -15.56 10.67
C LEU A 383 -10.27 -16.92 9.97
N THR A 384 -9.83 -16.96 8.73
CA THR A 384 -9.64 -18.17 7.93
C THR A 384 -8.23 -18.18 7.32
N GLY A 385 -7.71 -19.37 7.06
CA GLY A 385 -6.38 -19.58 6.49
C GLY A 385 -6.37 -20.87 5.69
N PRO A 386 -5.20 -21.42 5.39
CA PRO A 386 -3.89 -20.98 5.85
C PRO A 386 -3.38 -19.71 5.15
N MET A 387 -2.57 -18.94 5.88
CA MET A 387 -1.75 -17.85 5.34
C MET A 387 -0.28 -18.27 5.34
N TYR A 388 0.45 -17.86 4.34
CA TYR A 388 1.87 -18.17 4.17
C TYR A 388 2.68 -16.88 4.03
N ALA A 389 3.72 -16.72 4.87
CA ALA A 389 4.69 -15.63 4.79
C ALA A 389 6.10 -16.23 4.73
N TYR A 390 6.76 -16.16 3.56
CA TYR A 390 8.05 -16.82 3.38
C TYR A 390 9.00 -16.06 2.45
N GLY A 391 10.28 -16.29 2.61
CA GLY A 391 11.30 -15.69 1.77
C GLY A 391 11.37 -14.17 1.84
N ASN A 392 10.70 -13.53 2.80
CA ASN A 392 10.74 -12.08 2.93
C ASN A 392 11.98 -11.61 3.68
N VAL A 393 12.42 -10.40 3.34
CA VAL A 393 13.46 -9.68 4.06
C VAL A 393 12.87 -8.43 4.70
N PHE A 394 13.03 -8.31 6.00
CA PHE A 394 12.64 -7.16 6.81
C PHE A 394 13.88 -6.51 7.39
N PHE A 395 14.12 -5.23 7.11
CA PHE A 395 15.35 -4.57 7.50
C PHE A 395 15.14 -3.15 8.02
N GLY A 396 15.65 -2.88 9.22
CA GLY A 396 15.61 -1.55 9.79
C GLY A 396 14.22 -1.05 10.18
N ASN A 397 13.25 -1.96 10.28
CA ASN A 397 11.93 -1.65 10.79
C ASN A 397 11.97 -1.53 12.32
N ARG A 398 10.99 -0.87 12.90
CA ARG A 398 10.87 -0.83 14.36
C ARG A 398 10.43 -2.18 14.94
N GLU A 399 9.49 -2.84 14.28
CA GLU A 399 8.98 -4.17 14.61
C GLU A 399 8.63 -4.91 13.32
N ASP A 400 8.77 -6.23 13.29
CA ASP A 400 8.46 -6.95 12.06
C ASP A 400 7.17 -7.76 12.18
N PHE A 401 7.16 -8.86 12.91
CA PHE A 401 5.96 -9.68 13.00
C PHE A 401 5.05 -9.18 14.14
N ARG A 402 4.22 -8.22 13.81
CA ARG A 402 3.27 -7.67 14.76
C ARG A 402 1.94 -8.39 14.66
N ASN A 403 1.54 -9.00 15.76
CA ASN A 403 0.23 -9.60 15.89
C ASN A 403 -0.75 -8.64 16.58
N PHE A 404 -1.96 -8.54 16.03
CA PHE A 404 -2.97 -7.64 16.54
C PHE A 404 -4.34 -8.31 16.56
N ARG A 405 -4.82 -8.66 17.76
CA ARG A 405 -6.12 -9.28 18.02
C ARG A 405 -6.19 -10.79 17.73
N GLN A 406 -7.39 -11.35 17.87
CA GLN A 406 -7.64 -12.77 17.75
C GLN A 406 -7.41 -13.26 16.33
N THR A 407 -6.49 -14.19 16.17
CA THR A 407 -6.32 -14.95 14.94
C THR A 407 -6.82 -16.37 15.21
N LYS A 408 -7.78 -16.81 14.42
CA LYS A 408 -8.37 -18.16 14.52
C LYS A 408 -7.76 -19.12 13.50
N ALA A 409 -7.16 -18.57 12.46
CA ALA A 409 -6.60 -19.32 11.36
C ALA A 409 -5.12 -19.68 11.58
N THR A 410 -4.63 -20.66 10.83
CA THR A 410 -3.25 -21.04 10.80
C THR A 410 -2.44 -20.09 9.92
N ALA A 411 -1.30 -19.65 10.43
CA ALA A 411 -0.31 -18.85 9.69
C ALA A 411 1.05 -19.53 9.75
N PHE A 412 1.64 -19.77 8.59
CA PHE A 412 3.00 -20.29 8.44
C PHE A 412 3.95 -19.16 8.07
N VAL A 413 4.97 -18.95 8.89
CA VAL A 413 5.99 -17.91 8.73
C VAL A 413 7.34 -18.62 8.66
N TYR A 414 7.91 -18.75 7.46
CA TYR A 414 9.09 -19.60 7.27
C TYR A 414 10.08 -18.99 6.27
N HIS A 415 11.35 -19.32 6.48
CA HIS A 415 12.45 -18.83 5.65
C HIS A 415 12.44 -17.31 5.44
N ASN A 416 12.10 -16.51 6.46
CA ASN A 416 12.25 -15.07 6.41
C ASN A 416 13.54 -14.63 7.09
N THR A 417 14.07 -13.49 6.70
CA THR A 417 15.16 -12.80 7.40
C THR A 417 14.66 -11.48 7.94
N SER A 418 14.72 -11.30 9.25
CA SER A 418 14.26 -10.12 9.98
C SER A 418 15.41 -9.49 10.73
N CYS A 419 15.67 -8.21 10.48
CA CYS A 419 16.66 -7.42 11.20
C CYS A 419 16.01 -6.12 11.72
N THR A 420 15.64 -6.11 12.99
CA THR A 420 14.72 -5.14 13.58
C THR A 420 15.01 -4.86 15.06
N ILE A 421 14.37 -3.85 15.64
CA ILE A 421 14.46 -3.59 17.09
C ILE A 421 13.68 -4.67 17.86
N ALA A 422 12.46 -5.02 17.41
CA ALA A 422 11.66 -6.06 18.03
C ALA A 422 11.17 -7.06 16.97
N ALA A 423 11.67 -8.28 17.03
CA ALA A 423 11.34 -9.31 16.03
C ALA A 423 9.85 -9.62 16.02
N ILE A 424 9.27 -9.84 17.17
CA ILE A 424 7.87 -10.23 17.32
C ILE A 424 7.22 -9.34 18.39
N ASN A 425 6.13 -8.70 18.02
CA ASN A 425 5.38 -7.84 18.94
C ASN A 425 3.91 -8.28 19.01
N ASN A 426 3.51 -8.77 20.16
CA ASN A 426 2.15 -9.23 20.43
C ASN A 426 1.41 -8.28 21.37
N ASN A 427 0.79 -7.25 20.82
CA ASN A 427 0.13 -6.19 21.57
C ASN A 427 -1.36 -6.43 21.83
N LYS A 428 -1.83 -7.58 22.23
CA LYS A 428 -3.24 -7.86 22.59
C LYS A 428 -3.83 -9.10 21.88
N VAL A 429 -3.13 -10.21 21.88
CA VAL A 429 -3.76 -11.45 21.46
C VAL A 429 -4.39 -12.13 22.65
N ILE A 430 -5.69 -12.33 22.56
CA ILE A 430 -6.39 -13.34 23.30
C ILE A 430 -6.53 -14.53 22.34
N THR A 431 -5.51 -15.36 22.26
CA THR A 431 -5.66 -16.69 21.65
C THR A 431 -6.23 -17.63 22.69
N PRO A 432 -7.23 -18.44 22.36
CA PRO A 432 -7.67 -19.49 23.25
C PRO A 432 -6.47 -20.40 23.61
N PRO A 433 -6.30 -20.79 24.86
CA PRO A 433 -5.23 -21.72 25.22
C PRO A 433 -5.44 -23.05 24.47
N GLY A 434 -4.36 -23.60 23.90
CA GLY A 434 -4.33 -24.98 23.45
C GLY A 434 -4.18 -25.25 21.94
N VAL A 435 -4.30 -24.26 21.05
CA VAL A 435 -4.09 -24.47 19.60
C VAL A 435 -3.02 -23.50 19.07
N PRO A 436 -1.88 -24.00 18.59
CA PRO A 436 -0.91 -23.12 17.93
C PRO A 436 -1.47 -22.66 16.59
N ASN A 437 -1.70 -21.34 16.46
CA ASN A 437 -2.18 -20.71 15.23
C ASN A 437 -1.04 -20.18 14.36
N TYR A 438 0.17 -20.10 14.95
CA TYR A 438 1.34 -19.58 14.27
C TYR A 438 2.46 -20.62 14.27
N HIS A 439 3.06 -20.78 13.11
CA HIS A 439 4.21 -21.67 12.92
C HIS A 439 5.37 -20.84 12.36
N PHE A 440 6.39 -20.61 13.18
CA PHE A 440 7.63 -19.94 12.80
C PHE A 440 8.72 -20.96 12.56
N PHE A 441 9.14 -21.12 11.31
CA PHE A 441 10.09 -22.14 10.91
C PHE A 441 11.23 -21.56 10.09
N ASN A 442 12.45 -21.97 10.38
CA ASN A 442 13.63 -21.70 9.55
C ASN A 442 13.83 -20.21 9.24
N ASN A 443 13.48 -19.30 10.15
CA ASN A 443 13.72 -17.88 9.98
C ASN A 443 15.05 -17.46 10.62
N ILE A 444 15.62 -16.37 10.14
CA ILE A 444 16.69 -15.62 10.81
C ILE A 444 16.09 -14.37 11.45
N PHE A 445 16.34 -14.19 12.74
CA PHE A 445 15.96 -13.00 13.49
C PHE A 445 17.21 -12.33 14.08
N VAL A 446 17.50 -11.12 13.66
CA VAL A 446 18.52 -10.25 14.23
C VAL A 446 17.79 -9.10 14.95
N CYS A 447 17.76 -9.11 16.27
CA CYS A 447 16.92 -8.18 17.04
C CYS A 447 17.50 -7.82 18.41
N ASP A 448 17.05 -6.68 18.97
CA ASP A 448 17.35 -6.30 20.36
C ASP A 448 16.37 -6.95 21.32
N LYS A 449 15.14 -7.14 20.88
CA LYS A 449 14.06 -7.77 21.65
C LYS A 449 13.44 -8.90 20.87
N LEU A 450 13.54 -10.09 21.42
CA LEU A 450 12.90 -11.24 20.84
C LEU A 450 11.38 -11.11 20.86
N TYR A 451 10.84 -10.57 21.95
CA TYR A 451 9.42 -10.42 22.17
C TYR A 451 9.08 -9.10 22.85
N GLY A 452 8.25 -8.28 22.19
CA GLY A 452 7.83 -6.96 22.68
C GLY A 452 6.45 -6.92 23.37
N GLY A 453 5.74 -8.05 23.45
CA GLY A 453 4.37 -8.12 23.96
C GLY A 453 4.26 -8.44 25.44
N THR A 454 3.01 -8.53 25.92
CA THR A 454 2.65 -8.82 27.31
C THR A 454 1.73 -10.04 27.46
N ASN A 455 1.42 -10.74 26.36
CA ASN A 455 0.48 -11.86 26.37
C ASN A 455 1.17 -13.18 26.05
N ALA A 456 0.61 -14.29 26.52
CA ALA A 456 1.09 -15.63 26.22
C ALA A 456 1.19 -15.88 24.72
N LEU A 457 2.21 -16.63 24.33
CA LEU A 457 2.47 -17.03 22.96
C LEU A 457 1.85 -18.40 22.70
N ASN A 458 1.07 -18.48 21.64
CA ASN A 458 0.53 -19.75 21.16
C ASN A 458 1.06 -20.01 19.75
N TRP A 459 2.30 -20.42 19.67
CA TRP A 459 2.98 -20.72 18.41
C TRP A 459 3.92 -21.90 18.51
N THR A 460 4.24 -22.49 17.36
CA THR A 460 5.32 -23.45 17.20
C THR A 460 6.56 -22.72 16.66
N ASP A 461 7.69 -22.93 17.27
CA ASP A 461 8.97 -22.37 16.88
C ASP A 461 10.00 -23.50 16.68
N SER A 462 10.53 -23.63 15.48
CA SER A 462 11.50 -24.68 15.17
C SER A 462 12.44 -24.30 14.02
N GLY A 463 13.71 -24.62 14.16
CA GLY A 463 14.72 -24.37 13.13
C GLY A 463 15.06 -22.90 12.91
N ASN A 464 14.54 -21.98 13.73
CA ASN A 464 14.90 -20.58 13.64
C ASN A 464 16.26 -20.30 14.25
N THR A 465 16.91 -19.25 13.80
CA THR A 465 18.13 -18.71 14.39
C THR A 465 17.90 -17.29 14.86
N TYR A 466 18.23 -17.01 16.10
CA TYR A 466 18.06 -15.72 16.76
C TYR A 466 19.42 -15.14 17.13
N PHE A 467 19.67 -13.93 16.65
CA PHE A 467 20.92 -13.19 16.91
C PHE A 467 20.61 -11.90 17.65
N CYS A 468 21.42 -11.55 18.63
CA CYS A 468 21.37 -10.24 19.25
C CYS A 468 21.88 -9.18 18.26
N ARG A 469 21.08 -8.18 17.95
CA ARG A 469 21.41 -7.13 16.97
C ARG A 469 22.54 -6.22 17.45
N THR A 470 22.51 -5.88 18.74
CA THR A 470 23.52 -5.04 19.38
C THR A 470 24.09 -5.76 20.58
N LYS A 471 25.34 -5.49 20.94
CA LYS A 471 25.91 -6.03 22.17
C LYS A 471 25.07 -5.57 23.35
N SER A 472 24.34 -6.48 23.96
CA SER A 472 23.38 -6.16 25.03
C SER A 472 23.48 -7.17 26.16
N ASP A 473 23.79 -6.70 27.35
CA ASP A 473 23.75 -7.51 28.58
C ASP A 473 22.31 -7.96 28.93
N LEU A 474 21.32 -7.38 28.25
CA LEU A 474 19.91 -7.72 28.44
C LEU A 474 19.43 -8.85 27.52
N TRP A 475 20.29 -9.41 26.65
CA TRP A 475 19.87 -10.41 25.66
C TRP A 475 19.29 -11.65 26.33
N GLN A 476 19.96 -12.17 27.38
CA GLN A 476 19.45 -13.32 28.13
C GLN A 476 18.10 -13.00 28.81
N GLN A 477 17.95 -11.82 29.39
CA GLN A 477 16.67 -11.38 29.97
C GLN A 477 15.53 -11.35 28.94
N THR A 478 15.84 -10.97 27.69
CA THR A 478 14.88 -10.96 26.57
C THR A 478 14.43 -12.36 26.23
N ILE A 479 15.33 -13.35 26.24
CA ILE A 479 15.03 -14.77 26.01
C ILE A 479 14.19 -15.31 27.17
N ASP A 480 14.58 -15.04 28.41
CA ASP A 480 13.88 -15.53 29.61
C ASP A 480 12.47 -14.95 29.70
N LYS A 481 12.31 -13.68 29.36
CA LYS A 481 11.00 -13.04 29.22
C LYS A 481 10.14 -13.74 28.18
N ALA A 482 10.66 -14.05 27.01
CA ALA A 482 9.90 -14.76 25.98
C ALA A 482 9.48 -16.16 26.49
N LYS A 483 10.37 -16.89 27.16
CA LYS A 483 10.07 -18.18 27.77
C LYS A 483 8.98 -18.09 28.85
N SER A 484 8.96 -17.05 29.66
CA SER A 484 7.92 -16.82 30.67
C SER A 484 6.52 -16.60 30.09
N PHE A 485 6.43 -16.21 28.83
CA PHE A 485 5.17 -16.12 28.07
C PHE A 485 4.82 -17.39 27.28
N GLY A 486 5.47 -18.49 27.56
CA GLY A 486 5.19 -19.79 26.93
C GLY A 486 5.97 -20.07 25.65
N PHE A 487 7.01 -19.29 25.36
CA PHE A 487 7.90 -19.54 24.24
C PHE A 487 8.67 -20.85 24.47
N LYS A 488 8.29 -21.89 23.72
CA LYS A 488 8.98 -23.17 23.68
C LYS A 488 9.67 -23.29 22.33
N SER A 489 10.98 -23.18 22.31
CA SER A 489 11.74 -23.12 21.08
C SER A 489 12.70 -24.30 20.95
N ALA A 490 12.68 -24.95 19.80
CA ALA A 490 13.75 -25.82 19.32
C ALA A 490 14.80 -25.08 18.47
N SER A 491 14.78 -23.76 18.52
CA SER A 491 15.64 -22.86 17.75
C SER A 491 16.94 -22.52 18.47
N LYS A 492 17.89 -21.93 17.75
CA LYS A 492 19.22 -21.58 18.26
C LYS A 492 19.32 -20.07 18.55
N PHE A 493 20.07 -19.72 19.61
CA PHE A 493 20.27 -18.34 20.06
C PHE A 493 21.76 -18.02 20.07
N PHE A 494 22.13 -16.88 19.51
CA PHE A 494 23.51 -16.42 19.37
C PHE A 494 23.66 -14.99 19.86
N ASP A 495 24.87 -14.61 20.24
CA ASP A 495 25.22 -13.22 20.52
C ASP A 495 25.32 -12.38 19.23
N HIS A 496 25.73 -11.12 19.37
CA HIS A 496 25.80 -10.17 18.25
C HIS A 496 27.02 -10.36 17.33
N ALA A 497 27.99 -11.19 17.66
CA ALA A 497 29.26 -11.28 16.94
C ALA A 497 29.12 -11.87 15.53
N ASN A 498 28.09 -12.66 15.30
CA ASN A 498 27.80 -13.26 14.00
C ASN A 498 26.29 -13.23 13.73
N HIS A 499 25.86 -12.35 12.85
CA HIS A 499 24.44 -12.18 12.50
C HIS A 499 23.92 -13.21 11.47
N GLY A 500 24.73 -14.18 11.10
CA GLY A 500 24.30 -15.26 10.22
C GLY A 500 24.16 -14.92 8.74
N VAL A 501 24.26 -13.64 8.36
CA VAL A 501 24.19 -13.17 6.99
C VAL A 501 25.47 -12.45 6.59
N LYS A 502 25.73 -12.36 5.27
CA LYS A 502 27.00 -11.91 4.71
C LYS A 502 27.36 -10.48 5.08
N ASP A 503 26.48 -9.53 4.77
CA ASP A 503 26.68 -8.12 5.07
C ASP A 503 25.34 -7.39 5.13
N PHE A 504 24.68 -7.50 6.27
CA PHE A 504 23.37 -6.85 6.43
C PHE A 504 23.46 -5.32 6.38
N ALA A 505 24.62 -4.74 6.74
CA ALA A 505 24.82 -3.29 6.67
C ALA A 505 24.79 -2.75 5.21
N LYS A 506 25.19 -3.59 4.27
CA LYS A 506 25.08 -3.30 2.82
C LYS A 506 23.81 -3.88 2.17
N GLY A 507 22.95 -4.52 2.96
CA GLY A 507 21.72 -5.15 2.44
C GLY A 507 21.96 -6.49 1.76
N ASP A 508 23.08 -7.16 2.01
CA ASP A 508 23.33 -8.55 1.61
C ASP A 508 22.88 -9.51 2.71
N PHE A 509 21.67 -10.04 2.54
CA PHE A 509 21.04 -10.97 3.47
C PHE A 509 21.25 -12.43 3.11
N SER A 510 22.13 -12.74 2.16
CA SER A 510 22.53 -14.11 1.86
C SER A 510 23.28 -14.70 3.07
N ILE A 511 23.09 -16.01 3.29
CA ILE A 511 23.75 -16.70 4.40
C ILE A 511 25.26 -16.72 4.15
N ALA A 512 26.04 -16.31 5.16
CA ALA A 512 27.49 -16.37 5.12
C ALA A 512 27.98 -17.83 5.15
N GLU A 513 29.18 -18.07 4.65
CA GLU A 513 29.77 -19.42 4.59
C GLU A 513 29.85 -20.12 5.96
N ASN A 514 30.26 -19.36 6.96
CA ASN A 514 30.41 -19.86 8.35
C ASN A 514 29.17 -19.53 9.21
N SER A 515 28.04 -19.27 8.59
CA SER A 515 26.83 -18.92 9.33
C SER A 515 26.31 -20.10 10.16
N PRO A 516 25.98 -19.87 11.44
CA PRO A 516 25.26 -20.88 12.22
C PRO A 516 23.82 -21.12 11.73
N ALA A 517 23.33 -20.30 10.80
CA ALA A 517 22.03 -20.50 10.15
C ALA A 517 22.09 -21.59 9.04
N ARG A 518 23.29 -21.98 8.59
CA ARG A 518 23.45 -23.08 7.64
C ARG A 518 23.07 -24.40 8.29
N ASN A 519 22.28 -25.20 7.62
CA ASN A 519 21.78 -26.49 8.09
C ASN A 519 21.12 -26.42 9.49
N ALA A 520 20.67 -25.25 9.92
CA ALA A 520 20.02 -25.06 11.22
C ALA A 520 18.51 -25.30 11.15
N GLY A 521 17.94 -25.30 9.97
CA GLY A 521 16.52 -25.42 9.73
C GLY A 521 15.97 -26.82 10.07
N ALA A 522 14.72 -26.83 10.48
CA ALA A 522 13.92 -28.03 10.67
C ALA A 522 13.47 -28.62 9.33
N ASP A 523 13.21 -29.91 9.30
CA ASP A 523 12.56 -30.56 8.17
C ASP A 523 11.08 -30.17 8.09
N LEU A 524 10.70 -29.48 7.02
CA LEU A 524 9.35 -28.98 6.77
C LEU A 524 8.56 -29.82 5.77
N SER A 525 9.09 -30.91 5.25
CA SER A 525 8.48 -31.77 4.23
C SER A 525 7.05 -32.22 4.56
N LYS A 526 6.76 -32.43 5.84
CA LYS A 526 5.45 -32.86 6.34
C LYS A 526 4.34 -31.79 6.23
N TYR A 527 4.67 -30.51 5.97
CA TYR A 527 3.70 -29.42 6.00
C TYR A 527 3.16 -29.03 4.63
N ASN A 528 3.74 -29.55 3.53
CA ASN A 528 3.37 -29.20 2.16
C ASN A 528 3.23 -27.68 1.94
N LEU A 529 4.28 -26.93 2.29
CA LEU A 529 4.31 -25.49 2.24
C LEU A 529 4.59 -24.98 0.82
N PRO A 530 3.91 -23.90 0.34
CA PRO A 530 4.22 -23.27 -0.94
C PRO A 530 5.67 -22.78 -1.01
N GLY A 531 6.31 -22.89 -2.19
CA GLY A 531 7.68 -22.39 -2.44
C GLY A 531 8.78 -23.06 -1.62
N ILE A 532 8.47 -24.13 -0.90
CA ILE A 532 9.47 -24.80 -0.04
C ILE A 532 10.63 -25.38 -0.84
N GLU A 533 10.41 -25.74 -2.10
CA GLU A 533 11.41 -26.24 -3.04
C GLU A 533 12.50 -25.22 -3.37
N GLU A 534 12.22 -23.93 -3.23
CA GLU A 534 13.20 -22.86 -3.41
C GLU A 534 14.26 -22.86 -2.31
N PHE A 535 13.91 -23.44 -1.16
CA PHE A 535 14.74 -23.58 0.03
C PHE A 535 15.22 -25.04 0.22
N SER A 536 15.79 -25.62 -0.84
CA SER A 536 16.21 -27.05 -0.89
C SER A 536 17.22 -27.46 0.18
N SER A 537 17.91 -26.49 0.79
CA SER A 537 18.77 -26.70 1.95
C SER A 537 17.99 -26.44 3.24
N ARG A 538 18.41 -27.07 4.33
CA ARG A 538 17.89 -26.76 5.68
C ARG A 538 18.45 -25.46 6.25
N ASP A 539 18.81 -24.51 5.40
CA ASP A 539 19.28 -23.20 5.84
C ASP A 539 18.10 -22.40 6.41
N ALA A 540 18.33 -21.65 7.48
CA ALA A 540 17.37 -20.67 7.95
C ALA A 540 17.53 -19.38 7.14
N GLY A 541 16.46 -18.56 7.03
CA GLY A 541 16.46 -17.26 6.39
C GLY A 541 15.94 -17.23 4.96
N ALA A 542 15.76 -16.01 4.45
CA ALA A 542 15.13 -15.74 3.15
C ALA A 542 16.04 -16.03 1.94
N VAL A 543 17.35 -15.97 2.14
CA VAL A 543 18.33 -16.15 1.06
C VAL A 543 19.30 -17.26 1.45
N PRO A 544 19.08 -18.50 0.97
CA PRO A 544 19.94 -19.63 1.28
C PRO A 544 21.40 -19.42 0.86
N TYR A 545 22.32 -20.17 1.47
CA TYR A 545 23.72 -20.12 1.12
C TYR A 545 23.95 -20.42 -0.36
N GLY A 546 24.81 -19.63 -0.99
CA GLY A 546 25.14 -19.76 -2.41
C GLY A 546 24.09 -19.21 -3.38
N LYS A 547 22.96 -18.72 -2.88
CA LYS A 547 21.94 -18.05 -3.69
C LYS A 547 22.13 -16.53 -3.66
N PRO A 548 21.93 -15.84 -4.78
CA PRO A 548 21.92 -14.39 -4.79
C PRO A 548 20.67 -13.85 -4.09
N MET A 549 20.75 -12.62 -3.62
CA MET A 549 19.57 -11.89 -3.17
C MET A 549 18.55 -11.82 -4.29
N PHE A 550 17.28 -12.11 -4.01
CA PHE A 550 16.22 -12.01 -5.01
C PHE A 550 16.00 -10.55 -5.43
N GLY A 551 15.69 -10.35 -6.71
CA GLY A 551 15.36 -9.03 -7.23
C GLY A 551 13.96 -8.60 -6.82
N THR A 552 13.84 -7.35 -6.41
CA THR A 552 12.55 -6.71 -6.18
C THR A 552 12.43 -5.51 -7.11
N PHE A 553 11.22 -5.18 -7.55
CA PHE A 553 10.96 -4.04 -8.41
C PHE A 553 11.75 -4.08 -9.73
N ARG A 554 11.28 -4.86 -10.67
CA ARG A 554 11.90 -5.06 -12.00
C ARG A 554 11.34 -4.14 -13.08
N SER A 555 10.95 -2.90 -12.74
CA SER A 555 10.44 -1.96 -13.74
C SER A 555 11.43 -1.76 -14.90
N LYS A 556 10.93 -1.79 -16.13
CA LYS A 556 11.70 -1.46 -17.34
C LYS A 556 12.13 0.02 -17.37
N SER A 557 11.46 0.87 -16.62
CA SER A 557 11.80 2.28 -16.49
C SER A 557 12.81 2.48 -15.36
N ALA A 558 13.85 3.28 -15.62
CA ALA A 558 14.99 3.51 -14.75
C ALA A 558 14.66 4.31 -13.46
N VAL A 559 13.71 3.87 -12.66
CA VAL A 559 13.63 4.34 -11.28
C VAL A 559 14.70 3.60 -10.50
N LYS A 560 15.82 4.27 -10.24
CA LYS A 560 16.85 3.74 -9.35
C LYS A 560 16.25 3.67 -7.94
N CYS A 561 15.93 2.47 -7.47
CA CYS A 561 15.71 2.27 -6.06
C CYS A 561 16.95 2.75 -5.30
N PRO A 562 16.81 3.59 -4.28
CA PRO A 562 17.95 3.90 -3.43
C PRO A 562 18.51 2.59 -2.87
N PRO A 563 19.82 2.48 -2.65
CA PRO A 563 20.41 1.32 -1.99
C PRO A 563 19.69 1.06 -0.66
N ALA A 564 19.63 -0.19 -0.22
CA ALA A 564 19.10 -0.53 1.08
C ALA A 564 19.77 0.38 2.11
N GLY A 565 18.98 1.24 2.74
CA GLY A 565 19.52 2.26 3.63
C GLY A 565 20.18 1.60 4.83
N SER A 566 21.28 2.19 5.32
CA SER A 566 21.85 1.88 6.63
C SER A 566 20.78 1.95 7.71
N PHE A 567 20.94 1.16 8.77
CA PHE A 567 20.14 1.34 9.99
C PHE A 567 20.09 2.81 10.37
N PRO A 568 18.93 3.33 10.75
CA PRO A 568 18.87 4.63 11.40
C PRO A 568 19.77 4.58 12.64
N LYS A 569 20.67 5.58 12.76
CA LYS A 569 21.54 5.75 13.93
C LYS A 569 20.73 6.10 15.17
#